data_23d26450d2753e9dfd213fbc21c45b84
#
_entry.id   23d26450d2753e9dfd213fbc21c45b84
#
_cell.length_a   1.000
_cell.length_b   1.000
_cell.length_c   1.000
_cell.angle_alpha   90.00
_cell.angle_beta   90.00
_cell.angle_gamma   90.00
#
_symmetry.space_group_name_H-M   'P 1'
#
loop_
_entity.id
_entity.type
_entity.pdbx_description
1 polymer ?
#
loop_
_entity_poly.entity_id
_entity_poly.type
_entity_poly.pdbx_seq_one_letter_code
_entity_poly.pdbx_strand_id
1 'polypeptide(L)'
;MKHDHFVVQSPDKPAQQLLLLFHGVGDNPVAMGEIGSWFAPLFPDALVVSVGGAEPSGNPAGRQWFSVQGITEDNRQARVDAIMPTFIETVRYWQKQSGVGANATALIGFSQGAIMALESIKAEPGLASRVIAFNGRYASLPETASTATTIHLIHGGEDPVIDLAHAVAAQEALIRAGGDVTLDIVEDLGHAIDNRSMQFALDHLRYTIPKHYFDEALSGGKPGDDDVIEMM
;
A
#
# COMPACT_ATOMS: atom_id res chain seq x y z
N MET A 1 13.72 -0.73 -16.28
CA MET A 1 13.42 0.68 -16.67
C MET A 1 13.42 1.52 -15.40
N LYS A 2 14.18 2.61 -15.38
CA LYS A 2 14.29 3.47 -14.19
C LYS A 2 13.02 4.33 -14.15
N HIS A 3 12.04 3.96 -13.34
CA HIS A 3 10.89 4.81 -13.07
C HIS A 3 11.34 6.04 -12.28
N ASP A 4 10.68 7.17 -12.50
CA ASP A 4 10.88 8.34 -11.64
C ASP A 4 10.58 7.94 -10.20
N HIS A 5 11.41 8.38 -9.27
CA HIS A 5 11.26 8.11 -7.86
C HIS A 5 11.88 9.24 -7.03
N PHE A 6 11.47 9.32 -5.80
CA PHE A 6 12.03 10.24 -4.83
C PHE A 6 12.38 9.47 -3.55
N VAL A 7 13.66 9.47 -3.18
CA VAL A 7 14.13 8.85 -1.93
C VAL A 7 13.88 9.83 -0.79
N VAL A 8 12.93 9.51 0.06
CA VAL A 8 12.57 10.32 1.24
C VAL A 8 13.59 10.13 2.34
N GLN A 9 13.99 8.87 2.57
CA GLN A 9 14.98 8.51 3.58
C GLN A 9 15.78 7.29 3.10
N SER A 10 17.09 7.36 3.34
CA SER A 10 17.98 6.22 3.19
C SER A 10 18.82 6.10 4.47
N PRO A 11 18.75 4.99 5.21
CA PRO A 11 19.50 4.83 6.45
C PRO A 11 21.00 4.68 6.17
N ASP A 12 21.84 5.06 7.14
CA ASP A 12 23.29 4.91 7.06
C ASP A 12 23.76 3.43 7.17
N LYS A 13 22.91 2.59 7.72
CA LYS A 13 23.11 1.14 7.86
C LYS A 13 22.25 0.39 6.85
N PRO A 14 22.48 -0.91 6.63
CA PRO A 14 21.56 -1.72 5.84
C PRO A 14 20.11 -1.56 6.33
N ALA A 15 19.21 -1.26 5.39
CA ALA A 15 17.80 -1.04 5.72
C ALA A 15 17.17 -2.29 6.35
N GLN A 16 16.36 -2.08 7.39
CA GLN A 16 15.61 -3.15 8.04
C GLN A 16 14.16 -3.22 7.57
N GLN A 17 13.61 -2.10 7.09
CA GLN A 17 12.28 -2.03 6.49
C GLN A 17 12.35 -1.29 5.17
N LEU A 18 11.40 -1.59 4.30
CA LEU A 18 11.18 -0.90 3.04
C LEU A 18 9.75 -0.36 3.00
N LEU A 19 9.62 0.97 2.91
CA LEU A 19 8.35 1.66 2.72
C LEU A 19 8.31 2.24 1.32
N LEU A 20 7.40 1.75 0.50
CA LEU A 20 7.18 2.23 -0.86
C LEU A 20 5.86 3.00 -0.93
N LEU A 21 5.93 4.24 -1.43
CA LEU A 21 4.76 5.10 -1.57
C LEU A 21 4.37 5.25 -3.04
N PHE A 22 3.07 5.26 -3.30
CA PHE A 22 2.46 5.29 -4.64
C PHE A 22 1.41 6.38 -4.70
N HIS A 23 1.67 7.40 -5.51
CA HIS A 23 0.82 8.60 -5.65
C HIS A 23 -0.48 8.34 -6.41
N GLY A 24 -1.43 9.26 -6.32
CA GLY A 24 -2.65 9.28 -7.11
C GLY A 24 -2.43 9.76 -8.55
N VAL A 25 -3.47 9.61 -9.40
CA VAL A 25 -3.43 10.08 -10.79
C VAL A 25 -3.23 11.59 -10.85
N GLY A 26 -2.33 12.02 -11.71
CA GLY A 26 -2.02 13.45 -11.90
C GLY A 26 -1.03 14.03 -10.89
N ASP A 27 -0.63 13.26 -9.92
CA ASP A 27 0.39 13.60 -8.92
C ASP A 27 1.77 13.05 -9.32
N ASN A 28 2.75 13.13 -8.45
CA ASN A 28 4.13 12.74 -8.74
C ASN A 28 4.88 12.25 -7.49
N PRO A 29 6.06 11.62 -7.65
CA PRO A 29 6.80 11.06 -6.52
C PRO A 29 7.23 12.10 -5.48
N VAL A 30 7.52 13.33 -5.87
CA VAL A 30 8.00 14.37 -4.93
C VAL A 30 6.87 14.78 -3.99
N ALA A 31 5.67 15.03 -4.53
CA ALA A 31 4.50 15.39 -3.71
C ALA A 31 4.09 14.24 -2.77
N MET A 32 4.04 13.01 -3.26
CA MET A 32 3.75 11.85 -2.40
C MET A 32 4.87 11.59 -1.38
N GLY A 33 6.08 12.05 -1.66
CA GLY A 33 7.21 12.00 -0.73
C GLY A 33 6.97 12.80 0.56
N GLU A 34 6.11 13.82 0.53
CA GLU A 34 5.69 14.56 1.74
C GLU A 34 4.94 13.64 2.72
N ILE A 35 4.13 12.73 2.21
CA ILE A 35 3.50 11.68 3.03
C ILE A 35 4.57 10.75 3.60
N GLY A 36 5.58 10.39 2.82
CA GLY A 36 6.71 9.57 3.29
C GLY A 36 7.46 10.21 4.45
N SER A 37 7.54 11.53 4.51
CA SER A 37 8.21 12.26 5.58
C SER A 37 7.56 12.12 6.97
N TRP A 38 6.29 11.70 7.03
CA TRP A 38 5.61 11.37 8.28
C TRP A 38 6.04 10.01 8.83
N PHE A 39 6.36 9.05 7.96
CA PHE A 39 6.80 7.71 8.34
C PHE A 39 8.29 7.69 8.72
N ALA A 40 9.12 8.42 7.99
CA ALA A 40 10.56 8.37 8.10
C ALA A 40 11.12 8.55 9.55
N PRO A 41 10.65 9.52 10.35
CA PRO A 41 11.16 9.70 11.72
C PRO A 41 10.82 8.55 12.68
N LEU A 42 9.73 7.80 12.39
CA LEU A 42 9.28 6.69 13.24
C LEU A 42 9.95 5.36 12.86
N PHE A 43 10.54 5.30 11.67
CA PHE A 43 11.25 4.14 11.15
C PHE A 43 12.64 4.56 10.67
N PRO A 44 13.57 4.90 11.58
CA PRO A 44 14.88 5.45 11.22
C PRO A 44 15.76 4.48 10.41
N ASP A 45 15.53 3.18 10.56
CA ASP A 45 16.25 2.13 9.81
C ASP A 45 15.52 1.72 8.51
N ALA A 46 14.46 2.42 8.13
CA ALA A 46 13.74 2.15 6.89
C ALA A 46 14.32 2.91 5.69
N LEU A 47 14.38 2.21 4.55
CA LEU A 47 14.43 2.88 3.26
C LEU A 47 13.00 3.31 2.88
N VAL A 48 12.80 4.61 2.67
CA VAL A 48 11.50 5.20 2.32
C VAL A 48 11.60 5.82 0.93
N VAL A 49 10.84 5.27 -0.02
CA VAL A 49 10.89 5.68 -1.42
C VAL A 49 9.48 5.96 -1.95
N SER A 50 9.31 7.13 -2.54
CA SER A 50 8.13 7.47 -3.32
C SER A 50 8.37 7.14 -4.79
N VAL A 51 7.52 6.31 -5.37
CA VAL A 51 7.67 5.79 -6.73
C VAL A 51 6.71 6.50 -7.68
N GLY A 52 7.19 6.85 -8.87
CA GLY A 52 6.38 7.47 -9.91
C GLY A 52 5.64 6.48 -10.78
N GLY A 53 4.41 6.81 -11.16
CA GLY A 53 3.63 6.06 -12.12
C GLY A 53 4.33 5.92 -13.47
N ALA A 54 4.06 4.84 -14.18
CA ALA A 54 4.75 4.50 -15.42
C ALA A 54 4.45 5.46 -16.58
N GLU A 55 3.26 6.09 -16.57
CA GLU A 55 2.77 6.92 -17.66
C GLU A 55 2.70 8.40 -17.27
N PRO A 56 2.93 9.32 -18.22
CA PRO A 56 2.58 10.72 -18.01
C PRO A 56 1.05 10.86 -17.90
N SER A 57 0.57 11.73 -17.02
CA SER A 57 -0.82 12.17 -17.03
C SER A 57 -0.99 13.39 -17.94
N GLY A 58 -2.22 13.84 -18.15
CA GLY A 58 -2.50 15.06 -18.92
C GLY A 58 -1.94 16.35 -18.30
N ASN A 59 -1.43 16.30 -17.07
CA ASN A 59 -0.77 17.41 -16.39
C ASN A 59 0.75 17.33 -16.64
N PRO A 60 1.44 18.41 -17.04
CA PRO A 60 2.87 18.38 -17.43
C PRO A 60 3.83 17.77 -16.41
N ALA A 61 3.55 17.92 -15.11
CA ALA A 61 4.36 17.34 -14.03
C ALA A 61 3.74 16.09 -13.42
N GLY A 62 2.55 15.70 -13.86
CA GLY A 62 1.78 14.61 -13.27
C GLY A 62 2.04 13.27 -13.94
N ARG A 63 1.94 12.23 -13.14
CA ARG A 63 2.08 10.83 -13.55
C ARG A 63 0.81 10.05 -13.22
N GLN A 64 0.68 8.88 -13.82
CA GLN A 64 -0.40 7.93 -13.54
C GLN A 64 0.10 6.50 -13.67
N TRP A 65 -0.60 5.58 -13.03
CA TRP A 65 -0.30 4.14 -13.14
C TRP A 65 -0.92 3.56 -14.41
N PHE A 66 -2.16 3.92 -14.66
CA PHE A 66 -2.91 3.59 -15.88
C PHE A 66 -3.82 4.76 -16.27
N SER A 67 -4.18 4.84 -17.55
CA SER A 67 -5.07 5.90 -18.03
C SER A 67 -6.46 5.78 -17.43
N VAL A 68 -7.02 6.89 -16.94
CA VAL A 68 -8.41 7.00 -16.47
C VAL A 68 -9.37 7.49 -17.56
N GLN A 69 -8.85 7.84 -18.72
CA GLN A 69 -9.68 8.29 -19.84
C GLN A 69 -10.59 7.16 -20.32
N GLY A 70 -11.90 7.40 -20.29
CA GLY A 70 -12.89 6.40 -20.68
C GLY A 70 -12.93 5.16 -19.77
N ILE A 71 -12.49 5.29 -18.52
CA ILE A 71 -12.55 4.18 -17.56
C ILE A 71 -13.99 3.88 -17.16
N THR A 72 -14.31 2.60 -17.08
CA THR A 72 -15.59 2.07 -16.62
C THR A 72 -15.37 0.91 -15.67
N GLU A 73 -16.43 0.45 -14.99
CA GLU A 73 -16.31 -0.77 -14.17
C GLU A 73 -15.91 -1.99 -15.01
N ASP A 74 -16.36 -2.08 -16.24
CA ASP A 74 -16.09 -3.23 -17.12
C ASP A 74 -14.62 -3.28 -17.59
N ASN A 75 -13.94 -2.15 -17.75
CA ASN A 75 -12.58 -2.09 -18.27
C ASN A 75 -11.50 -1.81 -17.23
N ARG A 76 -11.88 -1.47 -16.00
CA ARG A 76 -10.93 -1.12 -14.92
C ARG A 76 -9.96 -2.24 -14.62
N GLN A 77 -10.45 -3.46 -14.43
CA GLN A 77 -9.59 -4.60 -14.10
C GLN A 77 -8.56 -4.87 -15.20
N ALA A 78 -8.97 -4.83 -16.47
CA ALA A 78 -8.05 -5.05 -17.58
C ALA A 78 -6.93 -4.00 -17.64
N ARG A 79 -7.23 -2.73 -17.32
CA ARG A 79 -6.20 -1.68 -17.26
C ARG A 79 -5.22 -1.88 -16.12
N VAL A 80 -5.71 -2.27 -14.96
CA VAL A 80 -4.86 -2.63 -13.81
C VAL A 80 -3.98 -3.84 -14.14
N ASP A 81 -4.56 -4.88 -14.70
CA ASP A 81 -3.84 -6.12 -15.06
C ASP A 81 -2.73 -5.86 -16.09
N ALA A 82 -2.95 -4.94 -17.03
CA ALA A 82 -1.97 -4.60 -18.05
C ALA A 82 -0.68 -3.98 -17.47
N ILE A 83 -0.78 -3.18 -16.40
CA ILE A 83 0.37 -2.53 -15.75
C ILE A 83 0.91 -3.31 -14.54
N MET A 84 0.17 -4.29 -14.05
CA MET A 84 0.51 -5.02 -12.82
C MET A 84 1.89 -5.70 -12.88
N PRO A 85 2.32 -6.37 -13.97
CA PRO A 85 3.66 -6.94 -14.05
C PRO A 85 4.76 -5.90 -13.80
N THR A 86 4.65 -4.71 -14.39
CA THR A 86 5.59 -3.60 -14.22
C THR A 86 5.57 -3.07 -12.77
N PHE A 87 4.40 -3.01 -12.16
CA PHE A 87 4.27 -2.58 -10.76
C PHE A 87 4.95 -3.57 -9.80
N ILE A 88 4.69 -4.86 -9.96
CA ILE A 88 5.32 -5.93 -9.16
C ILE A 88 6.84 -5.92 -9.35
N GLU A 89 7.30 -5.80 -10.59
CA GLU A 89 8.73 -5.72 -10.91
C GLU A 89 9.40 -4.52 -10.22
N THR A 90 8.70 -3.38 -10.13
CA THR A 90 9.17 -2.20 -9.41
C THR A 90 9.30 -2.45 -7.91
N VAL A 91 8.33 -3.10 -7.28
CA VAL A 91 8.42 -3.50 -5.87
C VAL A 91 9.60 -4.44 -5.65
N ARG A 92 9.74 -5.47 -6.48
CA ARG A 92 10.86 -6.42 -6.42
C ARG A 92 12.23 -5.76 -6.62
N TYR A 93 12.30 -4.76 -7.52
CA TYR A 93 13.50 -3.97 -7.70
C TYR A 93 13.95 -3.29 -6.39
N TRP A 94 13.04 -2.63 -5.70
CA TRP A 94 13.36 -1.94 -4.45
C TRP A 94 13.67 -2.90 -3.30
N GLN A 95 13.01 -4.04 -3.23
CA GLN A 95 13.35 -5.12 -2.29
C GLN A 95 14.79 -5.60 -2.53
N LYS A 96 15.17 -5.82 -3.78
CA LYS A 96 16.53 -6.21 -4.14
C LYS A 96 17.56 -5.13 -3.84
N GLN A 97 17.25 -3.86 -4.15
CA GLN A 97 18.18 -2.74 -3.89
C GLN A 97 18.40 -2.50 -2.40
N SER A 98 17.37 -2.64 -1.59
CA SER A 98 17.46 -2.45 -0.14
C SER A 98 17.98 -3.66 0.62
N GLY A 99 17.91 -4.85 0.03
CA GLY A 99 18.15 -6.12 0.73
C GLY A 99 17.01 -6.51 1.68
N VAL A 100 15.87 -5.82 1.63
CA VAL A 100 14.72 -6.05 2.51
C VAL A 100 13.73 -6.99 1.81
N GLY A 101 13.33 -8.05 2.50
CA GLY A 101 12.36 -9.02 1.99
C GLY A 101 10.90 -8.53 2.09
N ALA A 102 9.99 -9.34 1.56
CA ALA A 102 8.56 -9.05 1.57
C ALA A 102 7.98 -8.92 3.00
N ASN A 103 8.52 -9.68 3.95
CA ASN A 103 8.10 -9.67 5.36
C ASN A 103 8.35 -8.32 6.08
N ALA A 104 9.23 -7.48 5.55
CA ALA A 104 9.52 -6.15 6.10
C ALA A 104 9.25 -5.02 5.06
N THR A 105 8.44 -5.30 4.05
CA THR A 105 8.00 -4.33 3.03
C THR A 105 6.58 -3.88 3.29
N ALA A 106 6.35 -2.57 3.29
CA ALA A 106 5.04 -1.93 3.31
C ALA A 106 4.79 -1.18 2.01
N LEU A 107 3.60 -1.37 1.43
CA LEU A 107 3.10 -0.62 0.28
C LEU A 107 2.08 0.40 0.76
N ILE A 108 2.32 1.67 0.49
CA ILE A 108 1.51 2.79 0.97
C ILE A 108 1.03 3.58 -0.24
N GLY A 109 -0.27 3.56 -0.50
CA GLY A 109 -0.85 4.18 -1.70
C GLY A 109 -1.97 5.15 -1.40
N PHE A 110 -2.12 6.14 -2.26
CA PHE A 110 -3.24 7.06 -2.28
C PHE A 110 -4.00 6.95 -3.61
N SER A 111 -5.33 6.85 -3.56
CA SER A 111 -6.20 6.86 -4.73
C SER A 111 -5.78 5.78 -5.75
N GLN A 112 -5.37 6.14 -6.96
CA GLN A 112 -4.89 5.20 -7.97
C GLN A 112 -3.69 4.37 -7.48
N GLY A 113 -2.78 4.97 -6.70
CA GLY A 113 -1.67 4.25 -6.06
C GLY A 113 -2.14 3.22 -5.03
N ALA A 114 -3.22 3.52 -4.30
CA ALA A 114 -3.85 2.55 -3.39
C ALA A 114 -4.51 1.39 -4.16
N ILE A 115 -5.13 1.66 -5.31
CA ILE A 115 -5.67 0.61 -6.19
C ILE A 115 -4.54 -0.34 -6.58
N MET A 116 -3.42 0.19 -7.04
CA MET A 116 -2.28 -0.62 -7.46
C MET A 116 -1.70 -1.46 -6.31
N ALA A 117 -1.56 -0.86 -5.12
CA ALA A 117 -1.07 -1.58 -3.94
C ALA A 117 -1.99 -2.74 -3.54
N LEU A 118 -3.30 -2.52 -3.48
CA LEU A 118 -4.29 -3.54 -3.16
C LEU A 118 -4.31 -4.65 -4.22
N GLU A 119 -4.38 -4.28 -5.49
CA GLU A 119 -4.41 -5.22 -6.62
C GLU A 119 -3.11 -6.03 -6.75
N SER A 120 -1.97 -5.47 -6.32
CA SER A 120 -0.69 -6.17 -6.35
C SER A 120 -0.65 -7.38 -5.40
N ILE A 121 -1.28 -7.27 -4.24
CA ILE A 121 -1.39 -8.40 -3.29
C ILE A 121 -2.39 -9.45 -3.80
N LYS A 122 -3.43 -9.01 -4.52
CA LYS A 122 -4.36 -9.93 -5.18
C LYS A 122 -3.65 -10.73 -6.29
N ALA A 123 -2.79 -10.06 -7.08
CA ALA A 123 -2.04 -10.68 -8.17
C ALA A 123 -0.87 -11.54 -7.69
N GLU A 124 -0.16 -11.11 -6.66
CA GLU A 124 0.99 -11.80 -6.06
C GLU A 124 0.89 -11.80 -4.53
N PRO A 125 0.17 -12.77 -3.94
CA PRO A 125 0.10 -12.94 -2.50
C PRO A 125 1.50 -13.14 -1.90
N GLY A 126 1.84 -12.39 -0.87
CA GLY A 126 3.18 -12.43 -0.27
C GLY A 126 4.19 -11.45 -0.88
N LEU A 127 3.76 -10.53 -1.76
CA LEU A 127 4.62 -9.47 -2.29
C LEU A 127 5.11 -8.52 -1.19
N ALA A 128 4.27 -8.23 -0.22
CA ALA A 128 4.58 -7.37 0.93
C ALA A 128 3.79 -7.81 2.17
N SER A 129 4.27 -7.45 3.35
CA SER A 129 3.61 -7.79 4.62
C SER A 129 2.54 -6.80 5.04
N ARG A 130 2.59 -5.57 4.54
CA ARG A 130 1.65 -4.51 4.87
C ARG A 130 1.21 -3.75 3.63
N VAL A 131 -0.06 -3.40 3.59
CA VAL A 131 -0.61 -2.40 2.67
C VAL A 131 -1.34 -1.35 3.48
N ILE A 132 -1.07 -0.08 3.20
CA ILE A 132 -1.87 1.06 3.65
C ILE A 132 -2.49 1.68 2.41
N ALA A 133 -3.81 1.62 2.32
CA ALA A 133 -4.58 2.14 1.19
C ALA A 133 -5.41 3.34 1.64
N PHE A 134 -4.94 4.54 1.30
CA PHE A 134 -5.69 5.78 1.51
C PHE A 134 -6.64 6.01 0.34
N ASN A 135 -7.93 6.11 0.64
CA ASN A 135 -8.96 6.49 -0.35
C ASN A 135 -8.87 5.69 -1.64
N GLY A 136 -8.73 4.38 -1.51
CA GLY A 136 -8.58 3.44 -2.61
C GLY A 136 -9.74 2.47 -2.76
N ARG A 137 -9.60 1.57 -3.70
CA ARG A 137 -10.56 0.49 -3.97
C ARG A 137 -9.87 -0.65 -4.70
N TYR A 138 -10.49 -1.82 -4.70
CA TYR A 138 -10.15 -2.85 -5.69
C TYR A 138 -10.78 -2.51 -7.05
N ALA A 139 -10.14 -2.92 -8.14
CA ALA A 139 -10.76 -2.91 -9.48
C ALA A 139 -11.91 -3.90 -9.52
N SER A 140 -11.70 -5.11 -9.01
CA SER A 140 -12.72 -6.11 -8.71
C SER A 140 -12.43 -6.70 -7.33
N LEU A 141 -13.46 -6.94 -6.53
CA LEU A 141 -13.29 -7.45 -5.18
C LEU A 141 -12.53 -8.78 -5.16
N PRO A 142 -11.64 -9.00 -4.19
CA PRO A 142 -10.89 -10.24 -4.09
C PRO A 142 -11.79 -11.40 -3.65
N GLU A 143 -11.58 -12.57 -4.24
CA GLU A 143 -12.22 -13.83 -3.83
C GLU A 143 -11.39 -14.59 -2.79
N THR A 144 -10.09 -14.30 -2.74
CA THR A 144 -9.12 -14.88 -1.80
C THR A 144 -8.37 -13.78 -1.08
N ALA A 145 -7.76 -14.10 0.05
CA ALA A 145 -6.92 -13.19 0.79
C ALA A 145 -5.53 -13.80 1.04
N SER A 146 -4.50 -12.96 1.02
CA SER A 146 -3.16 -13.34 1.44
C SER A 146 -3.11 -13.51 2.96
N THR A 147 -2.59 -14.62 3.44
CA THR A 147 -2.33 -14.84 4.88
C THR A 147 -1.06 -14.14 5.35
N ALA A 148 -0.20 -13.72 4.43
CA ALA A 148 1.09 -13.08 4.72
C ALA A 148 1.02 -11.54 4.73
N THR A 149 -0.15 -10.95 4.44
CA THR A 149 -0.31 -9.50 4.30
C THR A 149 -1.44 -8.99 5.19
N THR A 150 -1.14 -7.97 6.00
CA THR A 150 -2.16 -7.18 6.70
C THR A 150 -2.49 -5.94 5.88
N ILE A 151 -3.78 -5.72 5.62
CA ILE A 151 -4.28 -4.59 4.82
C ILE A 151 -4.97 -3.58 5.72
N HIS A 152 -4.54 -2.34 5.66
CA HIS A 152 -5.13 -1.21 6.37
C HIS A 152 -5.80 -0.28 5.35
N LEU A 153 -7.13 -0.24 5.37
CA LEU A 153 -7.94 0.67 4.58
C LEU A 153 -8.22 1.93 5.41
N ILE A 154 -7.88 3.10 4.89
CA ILE A 154 -8.14 4.38 5.54
C ILE A 154 -8.85 5.26 4.52
N HIS A 155 -10.08 5.69 4.83
CA HIS A 155 -10.94 6.31 3.82
C HIS A 155 -11.70 7.51 4.37
N GLY A 156 -11.78 8.57 3.56
CA GLY A 156 -12.61 9.71 3.86
C GLY A 156 -14.10 9.34 3.79
N GLY A 157 -14.87 9.66 4.84
CA GLY A 157 -16.28 9.35 4.91
C GLY A 157 -17.14 10.07 3.86
N GLU A 158 -16.65 11.20 3.34
CA GLU A 158 -17.30 12.04 2.34
C GLU A 158 -16.52 12.10 1.02
N ASP A 159 -15.77 11.06 0.68
CA ASP A 159 -14.99 10.99 -0.56
C ASP A 159 -15.91 11.01 -1.80
N PRO A 160 -15.87 12.07 -2.63
CA PRO A 160 -16.71 12.18 -3.81
C PRO A 160 -16.10 11.51 -5.06
N VAL A 161 -14.86 11.03 -4.99
CA VAL A 161 -14.11 10.43 -6.12
C VAL A 161 -14.17 8.92 -6.06
N ILE A 162 -13.81 8.35 -4.90
CA ILE A 162 -13.95 6.93 -4.59
C ILE A 162 -14.84 6.81 -3.37
N ASP A 163 -16.11 6.45 -3.61
CA ASP A 163 -17.10 6.33 -2.56
C ASP A 163 -16.64 5.36 -1.45
N LEU A 164 -16.92 5.71 -0.21
CA LEU A 164 -16.62 4.90 0.98
C LEU A 164 -17.16 3.46 0.86
N ALA A 165 -18.25 3.26 0.15
CA ALA A 165 -18.83 1.93 -0.07
C ALA A 165 -17.82 0.94 -0.68
N HIS A 166 -16.84 1.41 -1.47
CA HIS A 166 -15.79 0.57 -2.01
C HIS A 166 -14.84 0.04 -0.92
N ALA A 167 -14.50 0.85 0.06
CA ALA A 167 -13.66 0.42 1.19
C ALA A 167 -14.41 -0.55 2.10
N VAL A 168 -15.69 -0.29 2.36
CA VAL A 168 -16.56 -1.20 3.15
C VAL A 168 -16.67 -2.54 2.44
N ALA A 169 -16.96 -2.56 1.14
CA ALA A 169 -17.05 -3.80 0.36
C ALA A 169 -15.71 -4.56 0.32
N ALA A 170 -14.59 -3.84 0.23
CA ALA A 170 -13.24 -4.43 0.29
C ALA A 170 -12.99 -5.13 1.63
N GLN A 171 -13.32 -4.46 2.75
CA GLN A 171 -13.19 -5.04 4.08
C GLN A 171 -14.04 -6.31 4.22
N GLU A 172 -15.31 -6.25 3.82
CA GLU A 172 -16.23 -7.40 3.89
C GLU A 172 -15.73 -8.58 3.05
N ALA A 173 -15.22 -8.33 1.84
CA ALA A 173 -14.69 -9.36 0.97
C ALA A 173 -13.43 -10.01 1.55
N LEU A 174 -12.51 -9.22 2.11
CA LEU A 174 -11.29 -9.71 2.74
C LEU A 174 -11.59 -10.52 4.01
N ILE A 175 -12.51 -10.05 4.86
CA ILE A 175 -12.95 -10.79 6.06
C ILE A 175 -13.55 -12.14 5.65
N ARG A 176 -14.42 -12.14 4.65
CA ARG A 176 -15.07 -13.36 4.13
C ARG A 176 -14.06 -14.38 3.60
N ALA A 177 -12.96 -13.88 3.00
CA ALA A 177 -11.86 -14.70 2.52
C ALA A 177 -10.84 -15.11 3.61
N GLY A 178 -11.07 -14.73 4.87
CA GLY A 178 -10.18 -15.04 6.00
C GLY A 178 -8.94 -14.15 6.10
N GLY A 179 -8.95 -13.01 5.41
CA GLY A 179 -7.85 -12.05 5.40
C GLY A 179 -7.73 -11.25 6.69
N ASP A 180 -6.59 -10.56 6.80
CA ASP A 180 -6.26 -9.64 7.89
C ASP A 180 -6.44 -8.21 7.39
N VAL A 181 -7.49 -7.54 7.84
CA VAL A 181 -7.87 -6.22 7.34
C VAL A 181 -8.44 -5.33 8.44
N THR A 182 -8.08 -4.06 8.41
CA THR A 182 -8.70 -2.99 9.20
C THR A 182 -9.31 -1.93 8.29
N LEU A 183 -10.34 -1.26 8.76
CA LEU A 183 -10.95 -0.10 8.09
C LEU A 183 -11.12 1.04 9.09
N ASP A 184 -10.49 2.16 8.79
CA ASP A 184 -10.65 3.42 9.51
C ASP A 184 -11.33 4.45 8.62
N ILE A 185 -12.45 4.97 9.08
CA ILE A 185 -13.22 5.99 8.39
C ILE A 185 -12.93 7.34 9.03
N VAL A 186 -12.46 8.28 8.23
CA VAL A 186 -12.23 9.65 8.67
C VAL A 186 -13.45 10.48 8.32
N GLU A 187 -14.26 10.77 9.33
CA GLU A 187 -15.47 11.59 9.18
C GLU A 187 -15.14 12.98 8.63
N ASP A 188 -16.05 13.57 7.88
CA ASP A 188 -15.93 14.91 7.28
C ASP A 188 -14.70 15.08 6.35
N LEU A 189 -14.08 13.99 5.92
CA LEU A 189 -12.94 14.02 4.99
C LEU A 189 -13.40 13.57 3.59
N GLY A 190 -13.03 14.36 2.59
CA GLY A 190 -13.22 14.03 1.17
C GLY A 190 -12.13 13.12 0.61
N HIS A 191 -11.75 13.34 -0.64
CA HIS A 191 -10.68 12.60 -1.34
C HIS A 191 -9.31 13.20 -1.03
N ALA A 192 -8.82 12.97 0.19
CA ALA A 192 -7.58 13.55 0.70
C ALA A 192 -7.01 12.73 1.86
N ILE A 193 -5.75 13.00 2.19
CA ILE A 193 -5.08 12.53 3.41
C ILE A 193 -4.91 13.72 4.35
N ASP A 194 -5.44 13.62 5.56
CA ASP A 194 -5.25 14.61 6.62
C ASP A 194 -4.43 14.03 7.80
N ASN A 195 -4.23 14.83 8.85
CA ASN A 195 -3.48 14.39 10.03
C ASN A 195 -4.10 13.18 10.72
N ARG A 196 -5.43 13.04 10.70
CA ARG A 196 -6.15 11.90 11.29
C ARG A 196 -5.88 10.63 10.49
N SER A 197 -5.93 10.71 9.14
CA SER A 197 -5.57 9.61 8.25
C SER A 197 -4.14 9.14 8.52
N MET A 198 -3.21 10.09 8.64
CA MET A 198 -1.80 9.79 8.93
C MET A 198 -1.64 9.14 10.29
N GLN A 199 -2.35 9.59 11.31
CA GLN A 199 -2.29 9.01 12.65
C GLN A 199 -2.73 7.54 12.64
N PHE A 200 -3.83 7.20 11.95
CA PHE A 200 -4.24 5.80 11.77
C PHE A 200 -3.15 4.97 11.09
N ALA A 201 -2.56 5.48 10.01
CA ALA A 201 -1.51 4.77 9.28
C ALA A 201 -0.27 4.50 10.15
N LEU A 202 0.19 5.51 10.88
CA LEU A 202 1.34 5.39 11.77
C LEU A 202 1.07 4.41 12.92
N ASP A 203 -0.11 4.48 13.52
CA ASP A 203 -0.50 3.59 14.61
C ASP A 203 -0.60 2.14 14.14
N HIS A 204 -1.14 1.89 12.95
CA HIS A 204 -1.21 0.55 12.40
C HIS A 204 0.18 -0.04 12.12
N LEU A 205 1.09 0.72 11.53
CA LEU A 205 2.45 0.22 11.29
C LEU A 205 3.23 -0.05 12.58
N ARG A 206 2.93 0.70 13.65
CA ARG A 206 3.65 0.55 14.93
C ARG A 206 3.04 -0.47 15.87
N TYR A 207 1.72 -0.59 15.89
CA TYR A 207 1.03 -1.28 16.99
C TYR A 207 0.13 -2.44 16.56
N THR A 208 -0.27 -2.53 15.30
CA THR A 208 -1.10 -3.65 14.84
C THR A 208 -0.24 -4.89 14.63
N ILE A 209 -0.50 -5.92 15.42
CA ILE A 209 0.14 -7.23 15.27
C ILE A 209 -0.61 -8.02 14.19
N PRO A 210 0.08 -8.53 13.14
CA PRO A 210 -0.55 -9.34 12.11
C PRO A 210 -1.25 -10.57 12.66
N LYS A 211 -2.41 -10.90 12.10
CA LYS A 211 -3.26 -12.00 12.54
C LYS A 211 -2.54 -13.34 12.51
N HIS A 212 -1.68 -13.60 11.54
CA HIS A 212 -0.98 -14.88 11.41
C HIS A 212 -0.11 -15.21 12.65
N TYR A 213 0.43 -14.23 13.37
CA TYR A 213 1.15 -14.48 14.61
C TYR A 213 0.25 -15.06 15.71
N PHE A 214 -1.01 -14.63 15.78
CA PHE A 214 -1.98 -15.20 16.71
C PHE A 214 -2.38 -16.62 16.29
N ASP A 215 -2.61 -16.83 14.99
CA ASP A 215 -3.00 -18.14 14.45
C ASP A 215 -1.87 -19.17 14.67
N GLU A 216 -0.61 -18.78 14.49
CA GLU A 216 0.56 -19.60 14.78
C GLU A 216 0.69 -19.93 16.28
N ALA A 217 0.51 -18.94 17.15
CA ALA A 217 0.56 -19.14 18.59
C ALA A 217 -0.56 -20.09 19.08
N LEU A 218 -1.76 -20.00 18.52
CA LEU A 218 -2.90 -20.86 18.84
C LEU A 218 -2.72 -22.29 18.30
N SER A 219 -2.03 -22.45 17.18
CA SER A 219 -1.73 -23.76 16.59
C SER A 219 -0.56 -24.50 17.25
N GLY A 220 0.10 -23.88 18.24
CA GLY A 220 1.27 -24.44 18.94
C GLY A 220 2.55 -24.45 18.11
N GLY A 221 2.58 -23.75 16.97
CA GLY A 221 3.78 -23.48 16.20
C GLY A 221 4.68 -22.50 16.96
N LYS A 222 5.98 -22.80 17.06
CA LYS A 222 6.93 -21.77 17.46
C LYS A 222 7.11 -20.83 16.26
N PRO A 223 7.14 -19.48 16.46
CA PRO A 223 7.56 -18.58 15.41
C PRO A 223 8.91 -19.03 14.88
N GLY A 224 9.08 -19.12 13.56
CA GLY A 224 10.39 -19.36 12.99
C GLY A 224 11.33 -18.22 13.40
N ASP A 225 12.63 -18.52 13.59
CA ASP A 225 13.65 -17.53 13.98
C ASP A 225 13.76 -16.36 12.96
N ASP A 226 13.21 -16.53 11.77
CA ASP A 226 13.19 -15.53 10.69
C ASP A 226 12.02 -14.54 10.77
N ASP A 227 11.02 -14.78 11.65
CA ASP A 227 9.80 -13.97 11.76
C ASP A 227 9.84 -12.95 12.90
N VAL A 228 10.94 -12.88 13.64
CA VAL A 228 11.09 -11.91 14.73
C VAL A 228 11.50 -10.56 14.14
N ILE A 229 10.50 -9.73 13.82
CA ILE A 229 10.73 -8.29 13.71
C ILE A 229 10.90 -7.79 15.14
N GLU A 230 12.14 -7.65 15.60
CA GLU A 230 12.41 -6.90 16.82
C GLU A 230 11.94 -5.45 16.61
N MET A 231 10.73 -5.18 17.07
CA MET A 231 10.26 -3.82 17.27
C MET A 231 10.77 -3.38 18.63
N MET A 232 11.93 -2.71 18.64
CA MET A 232 12.33 -1.83 19.74
C MET A 232 12.01 -0.40 19.40
#